data_a6dbc03f710d6a64a150de33cc7cbf56
#
_entry.id   a6dbc03f710d6a64a150de33cc7cbf56
#
_cell.length_a   1.000
_cell.length_b   1.000
_cell.length_c   1.000
_cell.angle_alpha   90.00
_cell.angle_beta   90.00
_cell.angle_gamma   90.00
#
_symmetry.space_group_name_H-M   'P 1'
#
loop_
_entity.id
_entity.type
_entity.pdbx_description
1 polymer ?
#
loop_
_entity_poly.entity_id
_entity_poly.type
_entity_poly.pdbx_seq_one_letter_code
_entity_poly.pdbx_strand_id
1 'polypeptide(L)' 'MIYTRITINPNQMSGVPCIRGLRMPVATVIRMVAEGMPTEKILEEHPSLEKEDVQEALRFAAEAVRERELPRTGT' A
#
# COMPACT_ATOMS: atom_id res chain seq x y z
N MET A 1 5.72 13.87 0.92
CA MET A 1 5.69 13.09 2.17
C MET A 1 6.70 11.96 2.10
N ILE A 2 7.40 11.74 3.17
CA ILE A 2 8.41 10.66 3.23
C ILE A 2 7.76 9.43 3.86
N TYR A 3 7.92 8.30 3.18
CA TYR A 3 7.36 7.04 3.64
C TYR A 3 8.47 6.16 4.17
N THR A 4 8.50 5.96 5.48
CA THR A 4 9.56 5.19 6.11
C THR A 4 9.31 3.68 6.06
N ARG A 5 8.07 3.29 5.77
CA ARG A 5 7.68 1.88 5.74
C ARG A 5 7.44 1.34 4.34
N ILE A 6 7.72 2.15 3.33
CA ILE A 6 7.51 1.72 1.94
C ILE A 6 8.84 1.79 1.23
N THR A 7 9.20 0.68 0.58
CA THR A 7 10.46 0.58 -0.14
C THR A 7 10.19 0.26 -1.60
N ILE A 8 11.04 0.81 -2.46
CA ILE A 8 10.99 0.52 -3.89
C ILE A 8 12.38 0.06 -4.26
N ASN A 9 12.49 -1.21 -4.63
CA ASN A 9 13.76 -1.80 -4.98
C ASN A 9 13.64 -2.37 -6.39
N PRO A 10 14.36 -1.83 -7.38
CA PRO A 10 14.24 -2.34 -8.75
C PRO A 10 14.62 -3.81 -8.91
N ASN A 11 15.37 -4.35 -7.96
CA ASN A 11 15.77 -5.75 -7.98
C ASN A 11 14.81 -6.65 -7.21
N GLN A 12 13.74 -6.10 -6.70
CA GLN A 12 12.77 -6.85 -5.94
C GLN A 12 11.38 -6.51 -6.44
N MET A 13 10.60 -7.52 -6.81
CA MET A 13 9.23 -7.35 -7.28
C MET A 13 9.14 -6.34 -8.43
N SER A 14 10.16 -6.28 -9.28
CA SER A 14 10.21 -5.41 -10.45
C SER A 14 10.04 -3.93 -10.11
N GLY A 15 10.47 -3.53 -8.93
CA GLY A 15 10.39 -2.13 -8.52
C GLY A 15 9.03 -1.72 -8.01
N VAL A 16 8.15 -2.66 -7.74
CA VAL A 16 6.84 -2.37 -7.18
C VAL A 16 7.02 -1.91 -5.73
N PRO A 17 6.32 -0.86 -5.29
CA PRO A 17 6.40 -0.44 -3.88
C PRO A 17 5.95 -1.57 -2.96
N CYS A 18 6.77 -1.82 -1.93
CA CYS A 18 6.50 -2.89 -0.97
C CYS A 18 6.64 -2.37 0.45
N ILE A 19 6.10 -3.15 1.40
CA ILE A 19 6.17 -2.80 2.81
C ILE A 19 7.52 -3.24 3.36
N ARG A 20 8.32 -2.29 3.83
CA ARG A 20 9.56 -2.50 4.59
C ARG A 20 10.48 -3.58 4.03
N GLY A 21 10.60 -3.65 2.71
CA GLY A 21 11.44 -4.67 2.11
C GLY A 21 10.89 -6.08 2.18
N LEU A 22 9.72 -6.27 2.77
CA LEU A 22 9.02 -7.53 2.71
C LEU A 22 8.52 -7.73 1.28
N ARG A 23 8.29 -8.95 0.90
CA ARG A 23 7.73 -9.20 -0.42
C ARG A 23 6.21 -9.05 -0.38
N MET A 24 5.77 -7.93 0.17
CA MET A 24 4.36 -7.60 0.31
C MET A 24 4.12 -6.28 -0.39
N PRO A 25 3.57 -6.31 -1.60
CA PRO A 25 3.29 -5.06 -2.32
C PRO A 25 2.27 -4.20 -1.59
N VAL A 26 2.48 -2.90 -1.65
CA VAL A 26 1.53 -1.95 -1.09
C VAL A 26 0.14 -2.19 -1.69
N ALA A 27 0.07 -2.50 -2.99
CA ALA A 27 -1.20 -2.73 -3.66
C ALA A 27 -1.98 -3.88 -3.03
N THR A 28 -1.27 -4.91 -2.52
CA THR A 28 -1.95 -6.03 -1.88
C THR A 28 -2.64 -5.58 -0.60
N VAL A 29 -1.96 -4.74 0.18
CA VAL A 29 -2.55 -4.22 1.41
C VAL A 29 -3.78 -3.38 1.09
N ILE A 30 -3.67 -2.54 0.08
CA ILE A 30 -4.78 -1.67 -0.32
C ILE A 30 -5.97 -2.50 -0.77
N ARG A 31 -5.70 -3.58 -1.51
CA ARG A 31 -6.77 -4.46 -1.98
C ARG A 31 -7.51 -5.10 -0.81
N MET A 32 -6.78 -5.54 0.21
CA MET A 32 -7.42 -6.14 1.37
C MET A 32 -8.35 -5.15 2.06
N VAL A 33 -7.92 -3.89 2.18
CA VAL A 33 -8.76 -2.86 2.75
C VAL A 33 -9.98 -2.61 1.87
N ALA A 34 -9.78 -2.57 0.57
CA ALA A 34 -10.87 -2.34 -0.38
C ALA A 34 -11.92 -3.44 -0.33
N GLU A 35 -11.50 -4.65 0.02
CA GLU A 35 -12.42 -5.78 0.15
C GLU A 35 -13.14 -5.80 1.50
N GLY A 36 -12.91 -4.79 2.32
CA GLY A 36 -13.61 -4.68 3.59
C GLY A 36 -12.94 -5.40 4.74
N MET A 37 -11.72 -5.84 4.55
CA MET A 37 -11.01 -6.56 5.60
C MET A 37 -10.55 -5.57 6.67
N PRO A 38 -10.95 -5.76 7.94
CA PRO A 38 -10.50 -4.86 8.99
C PRO A 38 -9.02 -5.06 9.27
N THR A 39 -8.39 -4.03 9.82
CA THR A 39 -6.96 -4.06 10.09
C THR A 39 -6.56 -5.25 10.94
N GLU A 40 -7.36 -5.56 11.97
CA GLU A 40 -7.05 -6.70 12.84
C GLU A 40 -6.96 -7.99 12.06
N LYS A 41 -7.84 -8.16 11.09
CA LYS A 41 -7.85 -9.37 10.28
C LYS A 41 -6.64 -9.42 9.37
N ILE A 42 -6.27 -8.27 8.80
CA ILE A 42 -5.08 -8.18 7.96
C ILE A 42 -3.84 -8.60 8.74
N LEU A 43 -3.70 -8.09 9.97
CA LEU A 43 -2.54 -8.39 10.80
C LEU A 43 -2.55 -9.85 11.24
N GLU A 44 -3.73 -10.42 11.44
CA GLU A 44 -3.86 -11.82 11.82
C GLU A 44 -3.37 -12.74 10.69
N GLU A 45 -3.74 -12.40 9.46
CA GLU A 45 -3.37 -13.22 8.31
C GLU A 45 -1.95 -12.96 7.84
N HIS A 46 -1.40 -11.79 8.16
CA HIS A 46 -0.06 -11.41 7.74
C HIS A 46 0.70 -10.88 8.96
N PRO A 47 1.17 -11.80 9.82
CA PRO A 47 1.76 -11.37 11.11
C PRO A 47 3.01 -10.50 10.97
N SER A 48 3.65 -10.48 9.81
CA SER A 48 4.81 -9.61 9.61
C SER A 48 4.42 -8.14 9.42
N LEU A 49 3.15 -7.87 9.19
CA LEU A 49 2.68 -6.50 9.05
C LEU A 49 2.36 -5.89 10.40
N GLU A 50 2.44 -4.59 10.45
CA GLU A 50 2.06 -3.80 11.62
C GLU A 50 0.94 -2.86 11.23
N LYS A 51 0.20 -2.41 12.23
CA LYS A 51 -0.91 -1.49 12.01
C LYS A 51 -0.45 -0.26 11.22
N GLU A 52 0.71 0.27 11.58
CA GLU A 52 1.27 1.45 10.91
C GLU A 52 1.59 1.19 9.45
N ASP A 53 1.91 -0.07 9.11
CA ASP A 53 2.15 -0.43 7.71
C ASP A 53 0.89 -0.23 6.89
N VAL A 54 -0.24 -0.65 7.42
CA VAL A 54 -1.53 -0.50 6.74
C VAL A 54 -1.86 0.98 6.56
N GLN A 55 -1.65 1.76 7.62
CA GLN A 55 -1.95 3.18 7.57
C GLN A 55 -1.08 3.90 6.55
N GLU A 56 0.20 3.58 6.52
CA GLU A 56 1.11 4.23 5.59
C GLU A 56 0.82 3.81 4.15
N ALA A 57 0.43 2.55 3.95
CA ALA A 57 0.05 2.09 2.61
C ALA A 57 -1.12 2.89 2.07
N LEU A 58 -2.10 3.17 2.92
CA LEU A 58 -3.26 3.96 2.50
C LEU A 58 -2.87 5.40 2.21
N ARG A 59 -1.99 5.98 3.01
CA ARG A 59 -1.52 7.34 2.74
C ARG A 59 -0.73 7.40 1.44
N PHE A 60 0.08 6.39 1.19
CA PHE A 60 0.83 6.33 -0.06
C PHE A 60 -0.12 6.28 -1.25
N ALA A 61 -1.16 5.47 -1.16
CA ALA A 61 -2.13 5.37 -2.24
C ALA A 61 -2.85 6.69 -2.47
N ALA A 62 -3.25 7.35 -1.40
CA ALA A 62 -3.93 8.63 -1.50
C ALA A 62 -3.05 9.68 -2.16
N GLU A 63 -1.77 9.69 -1.81
CA GLU A 63 -0.84 10.64 -2.38
C GLU A 63 -0.60 10.35 -3.85
N ALA A 64 -0.46 9.08 -4.21
CA ALA A 64 -0.23 8.70 -5.59
C ALA A 64 -1.40 9.09 -6.49
N VAL A 65 -2.61 8.89 -6.01
CA VAL A 65 -3.80 9.27 -6.77
C VAL A 65 -3.90 10.78 -6.90
N ARG A 66 -3.57 11.49 -5.83
CA ARG A 66 -3.67 12.93 -5.81
C ARG A 66 -2.74 13.60 -6.81
N GLU A 67 -1.57 13.02 -7.01
CA GLU A 67 -0.59 13.57 -7.94
C GLU A 67 -0.93 13.31 -9.38
N ARG A 68 -1.89 12.44 -9.64
CA ARG A 68 -2.32 12.12 -10.98
C ARG A 68 -3.68 12.73 -11.22
N GLU A 69 -3.73 13.62 -12.16
CA GLU A 69 -5.03 14.15 -12.58
C GLU A 69 -5.68 13.12 -13.47
N LEU A 70 -6.74 12.54 -12.98
CA LEU A 70 -7.49 11.57 -13.77
C LEU A 70 -8.45 12.32 -14.67
N PRO A 71 -8.55 11.93 -15.95
CA PRO A 71 -9.49 12.59 -16.83
C PRO A 71 -10.91 12.36 -16.34
N ARG A 72 -11.71 13.40 -16.47
CA ARG A 72 -13.13 13.28 -16.17
C ARG A 72 -13.79 12.76 -17.40
N THR A 73 -14.30 11.56 -17.31
CA THR A 73 -14.98 10.97 -18.43
C THR A 73 -16.46 10.84 -18.11
N GLY A 74 -17.28 11.13 -19.10
CA GLY A 74 -18.71 10.90 -18.97
C GLY A 74 -19.41 11.82 -18.03
N THR A 75 -18.81 12.92 -17.69
CA THR A 75 -19.47 13.87 -16.80
C THR A 75 -19.53 15.22 -17.44
#